data_d44b50155d8f82414550ca2afc6757c9
#
_entry.id   d44b50155d8f82414550ca2afc6757c9
#
_cell.length_a   1.000
_cell.length_b   1.000
_cell.length_c   1.000
_cell.angle_alpha   90.00
_cell.angle_beta   90.00
_cell.angle_gamma   90.00
#
_symmetry.space_group_name_H-M   'P 1'
#
loop_
_entity.id
_entity.type
_entity.pdbx_description
1 polymer ?
#
loop_
_entity_poly.entity_id
_entity_poly.type
_entity_poly.pdbx_seq_one_letter_code
_entity_poly.pdbx_strand_id
1 'polypeptide(L)'
;MDKQNVVISLAILAGAAVLLSVTASAKVTRMANVRRKRQAAMERLQNYTESEFRRRFRMSRNLFNLIAEDIRPKVQPTTPVSIARAIASSGSIVHAELRLAATLRILSGGSYLDAGDLFEIHPESIMESTVWPVCNAIVSSTNVALDNIRFPFEDDMQLRRHEATFKKQAGQHFPGTVAAGDGCGLCIEQPTNDEVGGNVKDHHTRKYDFAYGFLLFCDNHNHIMSVEATHVASAHDAAMYDVSRVHTAIEEGKLPRWAHVLLDAAFACTEQELTPWPTPRAGLSTDKDAFNWMLSAQRQAVERTFGLLYARWGILWRPLRIKFDNLSLLLHTLCRLHNFCMTDRHVASLTTIEDIAHEEDHRWRRGDGSGHMQLLLLQGQIPRLGQGARTDRESNRRTEITQVLARNGIKRPSLSRDAETLAMMRLENVYLSQGIRS
;
A
#
# COMPACT_ATOMS: atom_id res chain seq x y z
N MET A 1 -60.81 18.15 -41.07
CA MET A 1 -59.77 18.58 -40.09
C MET A 1 -59.83 20.08 -39.96
N ASP A 2 -60.10 20.58 -38.78
CA ASP A 2 -60.26 22.01 -38.53
C ASP A 2 -58.92 22.72 -38.73
N LYS A 3 -58.95 23.81 -39.56
CA LYS A 3 -57.76 24.61 -39.90
C LYS A 3 -56.97 25.08 -38.63
N GLN A 4 -57.71 25.25 -37.54
CA GLN A 4 -57.17 25.65 -36.24
C GLN A 4 -56.31 24.55 -35.61
N ASN A 5 -56.70 23.29 -35.73
CA ASN A 5 -55.95 22.14 -35.23
C ASN A 5 -54.67 21.90 -36.04
N VAL A 6 -54.66 22.21 -37.33
CA VAL A 6 -53.43 22.12 -38.17
C VAL A 6 -52.42 23.22 -37.83
N VAL A 7 -52.87 24.43 -37.54
CA VAL A 7 -51.97 25.54 -37.13
C VAL A 7 -51.37 25.26 -35.75
N ILE A 8 -52.15 24.74 -34.81
CA ILE A 8 -51.68 24.37 -33.46
C ILE A 8 -50.63 23.24 -33.59
N SER A 9 -50.86 22.20 -34.38
CA SER A 9 -49.94 21.10 -34.61
C SER A 9 -48.63 21.56 -35.25
N LEU A 10 -48.68 22.45 -36.22
CA LEU A 10 -47.49 23.06 -36.86
C LEU A 10 -46.68 23.92 -35.88
N ALA A 11 -47.37 24.69 -35.01
CA ALA A 11 -46.67 25.50 -33.99
C ALA A 11 -45.97 24.61 -32.93
N ILE A 12 -46.59 23.49 -32.51
CA ILE A 12 -45.99 22.53 -31.61
C ILE A 12 -44.77 21.86 -32.23
N LEU A 13 -44.86 21.43 -33.49
CA LEU A 13 -43.72 20.84 -34.24
C LEU A 13 -42.59 21.84 -34.45
N ALA A 14 -42.87 23.09 -34.77
CA ALA A 14 -41.86 24.14 -34.89
C ALA A 14 -41.18 24.43 -33.55
N GLY A 15 -41.97 24.51 -32.45
CA GLY A 15 -41.43 24.67 -31.09
C GLY A 15 -40.57 23.51 -30.65
N ALA A 16 -40.96 22.27 -30.94
CA ALA A 16 -40.15 21.08 -30.69
C ALA A 16 -38.84 21.05 -31.50
N ALA A 17 -38.90 21.46 -32.79
CA ALA A 17 -37.72 21.54 -33.62
C ALA A 17 -36.71 22.60 -33.12
N VAL A 18 -37.20 23.75 -32.68
CA VAL A 18 -36.37 24.80 -32.07
C VAL A 18 -35.76 24.32 -30.78
N LEU A 19 -36.53 23.69 -29.90
CA LEU A 19 -36.03 23.13 -28.65
C LEU A 19 -34.96 22.06 -28.89
N LEU A 20 -35.15 21.15 -29.82
CA LEU A 20 -34.18 20.16 -30.26
C LEU A 20 -32.89 20.77 -30.79
N SER A 21 -33.00 21.83 -31.58
CA SER A 21 -31.83 22.53 -32.13
C SER A 21 -31.03 23.27 -31.07
N VAL A 22 -31.69 23.91 -30.09
CA VAL A 22 -31.06 24.59 -28.96
C VAL A 22 -30.35 23.58 -28.05
N THR A 23 -31.02 22.46 -27.73
CA THR A 23 -30.43 21.39 -26.90
C THR A 23 -29.27 20.71 -27.59
N ALA A 24 -29.36 20.48 -28.91
CA ALA A 24 -28.24 19.93 -29.70
C ALA A 24 -27.05 20.89 -29.73
N SER A 25 -27.26 22.18 -29.92
CA SER A 25 -26.23 23.22 -29.91
C SER A 25 -25.56 23.32 -28.54
N ALA A 26 -26.33 23.32 -27.44
CA ALA A 26 -25.82 23.34 -26.10
C ALA A 26 -24.97 22.09 -25.78
N LYS A 27 -25.40 20.90 -26.24
CA LYS A 27 -24.65 19.65 -26.13
C LYS A 27 -23.30 19.71 -26.87
N VAL A 28 -23.28 20.19 -28.09
CA VAL A 28 -22.06 20.35 -28.92
C VAL A 28 -21.06 21.29 -28.22
N THR A 29 -21.56 22.45 -27.75
CA THR A 29 -20.72 23.43 -27.03
C THR A 29 -20.13 22.83 -25.74
N ARG A 30 -20.93 22.08 -24.95
CA ARG A 30 -20.49 21.40 -23.76
C ARG A 30 -19.38 20.38 -24.08
N MET A 31 -19.58 19.57 -25.11
CA MET A 31 -18.60 18.57 -25.55
C MET A 31 -17.27 19.20 -25.98
N ALA A 32 -17.34 20.31 -26.75
CA ALA A 32 -16.15 21.06 -27.16
C ALA A 32 -15.38 21.62 -25.93
N ASN A 33 -16.09 22.14 -24.95
CA ASN A 33 -15.50 22.64 -23.70
C ASN A 33 -14.80 21.52 -22.90
N VAL A 34 -15.45 20.37 -22.73
CA VAL A 34 -14.84 19.22 -22.05
C VAL A 34 -13.57 18.74 -22.75
N ARG A 35 -13.61 18.66 -24.12
CA ARG A 35 -12.43 18.27 -24.90
C ARG A 35 -11.27 19.25 -24.69
N ARG A 36 -11.52 20.57 -24.75
CA ARG A 36 -10.49 21.59 -24.52
C ARG A 36 -9.90 21.53 -23.13
N LYS A 37 -10.73 21.33 -22.10
CA LYS A 37 -10.29 21.22 -20.70
C LYS A 37 -9.45 19.98 -20.47
N ARG A 38 -9.82 18.81 -21.02
CA ARG A 38 -9.00 17.59 -20.94
C ARG A 38 -7.67 17.73 -21.66
N GLN A 39 -7.64 18.43 -22.80
CA GLN A 39 -6.38 18.74 -23.47
C GLN A 39 -5.49 19.63 -22.61
N ALA A 40 -6.03 20.68 -22.00
CA ALA A 40 -5.30 21.53 -21.05
C ALA A 40 -4.81 20.73 -19.79
N ALA A 41 -5.57 19.74 -19.33
CA ALA A 41 -5.15 18.85 -18.24
C ALA A 41 -3.96 17.96 -18.66
N MET A 42 -3.96 17.45 -19.90
CA MET A 42 -2.82 16.69 -20.44
C MET A 42 -1.56 17.58 -20.58
N GLU A 43 -1.69 18.78 -21.14
CA GLU A 43 -0.59 19.73 -21.26
C GLU A 43 -0.02 20.09 -19.87
N ARG A 44 -0.87 20.31 -18.88
CA ARG A 44 -0.48 20.56 -17.49
C ARG A 44 0.30 19.38 -16.90
N LEU A 45 -0.17 18.15 -17.14
CA LEU A 45 0.50 16.92 -16.68
C LEU A 45 1.91 16.78 -17.29
N GLN A 46 2.06 17.15 -18.57
CA GLN A 46 3.35 17.13 -19.28
C GLN A 46 4.31 18.20 -18.78
N ASN A 47 3.79 19.37 -18.38
CA ASN A 47 4.58 20.55 -18.02
C ASN A 47 5.06 20.55 -16.55
N TYR A 48 4.60 19.63 -15.69
CA TYR A 48 5.16 19.53 -14.34
C TYR A 48 6.66 19.25 -14.40
N THR A 49 7.44 19.90 -13.55
CA THR A 49 8.82 19.52 -13.29
C THR A 49 8.87 18.12 -12.65
N GLU A 50 10.01 17.45 -12.70
CA GLU A 50 10.14 16.11 -12.11
C GLU A 50 9.88 16.13 -10.58
N SER A 51 10.29 17.18 -9.89
CA SER A 51 10.03 17.36 -8.45
C SER A 51 8.53 17.53 -8.16
N GLU A 52 7.83 18.42 -8.91
CA GLU A 52 6.39 18.61 -8.77
C GLU A 52 5.63 17.33 -9.11
N PHE A 53 6.07 16.60 -10.14
CA PHE A 53 5.45 15.36 -10.56
C PHE A 53 5.52 14.30 -9.44
N ARG A 54 6.72 14.07 -8.86
CA ARG A 54 6.95 13.15 -7.76
C ARG A 54 6.13 13.51 -6.52
N ARG A 55 6.09 14.79 -6.17
CA ARG A 55 5.29 15.28 -5.03
C ARG A 55 3.79 14.95 -5.21
N ARG A 56 3.26 15.10 -6.43
CA ARG A 56 1.83 14.90 -6.73
C ARG A 56 1.44 13.44 -6.87
N PHE A 57 2.30 12.62 -7.50
CA PHE A 57 1.99 11.25 -7.92
C PHE A 57 2.81 10.18 -7.20
N ARG A 58 3.72 10.59 -6.32
CA ARG A 58 4.56 9.70 -5.48
C ARG A 58 5.48 8.75 -6.26
N MET A 59 5.75 9.05 -7.53
CA MET A 59 6.65 8.30 -8.41
C MET A 59 7.30 9.19 -9.46
N SER A 60 8.36 8.71 -10.10
CA SER A 60 8.98 9.40 -11.23
C SER A 60 8.08 9.37 -12.46
N ARG A 61 8.27 10.35 -13.35
CA ARG A 61 7.55 10.40 -14.65
C ARG A 61 7.83 9.16 -15.50
N ASN A 62 9.04 8.62 -15.44
CA ASN A 62 9.39 7.40 -16.17
C ASN A 62 8.54 6.20 -15.72
N LEU A 63 8.46 5.96 -14.40
CA LEU A 63 7.62 4.89 -13.85
C LEU A 63 6.13 5.11 -14.17
N PHE A 64 5.67 6.34 -14.07
CA PHE A 64 4.29 6.69 -14.43
C PHE A 64 3.97 6.33 -15.89
N ASN A 65 4.87 6.67 -16.83
CA ASN A 65 4.66 6.38 -18.25
C ASN A 65 4.64 4.87 -18.50
N LEU A 66 5.52 4.11 -17.87
CA LEU A 66 5.52 2.63 -17.97
C LEU A 66 4.19 2.04 -17.50
N ILE A 67 3.64 2.51 -16.37
CA ILE A 67 2.33 2.06 -15.89
C ILE A 67 1.23 2.49 -16.88
N ALA A 68 1.25 3.74 -17.35
CA ALA A 68 0.22 4.26 -18.24
C ALA A 68 0.15 3.47 -19.56
N GLU A 69 1.31 3.06 -20.11
CA GLU A 69 1.39 2.20 -21.29
C GLU A 69 0.82 0.80 -21.03
N ASP A 70 1.19 0.18 -19.90
CA ASP A 70 0.73 -1.15 -19.54
C ASP A 70 -0.80 -1.23 -19.33
N ILE A 71 -1.37 -0.25 -18.62
CA ILE A 71 -2.80 -0.24 -18.32
C ILE A 71 -3.68 0.29 -19.47
N ARG A 72 -3.10 1.01 -20.43
CA ARG A 72 -3.83 1.67 -21.54
C ARG A 72 -4.85 0.76 -22.24
N PRO A 73 -4.51 -0.48 -22.65
CA PRO A 73 -5.47 -1.35 -23.33
C PRO A 73 -6.69 -1.72 -22.47
N LYS A 74 -6.54 -1.68 -21.13
CA LYS A 74 -7.59 -2.08 -20.18
C LYS A 74 -8.48 -0.93 -19.75
N VAL A 75 -7.95 0.30 -19.71
CA VAL A 75 -8.65 1.46 -19.14
C VAL A 75 -9.07 2.51 -20.17
N GLN A 76 -8.56 2.45 -21.40
CA GLN A 76 -8.87 3.39 -22.47
C GLN A 76 -9.61 2.70 -23.60
N PRO A 77 -10.67 3.32 -24.19
CA PRO A 77 -11.32 2.80 -25.38
C PRO A 77 -10.33 2.67 -26.55
N THR A 78 -10.27 1.51 -27.18
CA THR A 78 -9.33 1.22 -28.28
C THR A 78 -10.03 0.94 -29.62
N THR A 79 -11.28 0.48 -29.60
CA THR A 79 -12.04 0.20 -30.82
C THR A 79 -12.81 1.44 -31.30
N PRO A 80 -13.04 1.60 -32.64
CA PRO A 80 -13.82 2.73 -33.19
C PRO A 80 -15.19 2.89 -32.51
N VAL A 81 -15.87 1.78 -32.22
CA VAL A 81 -17.18 1.79 -31.57
C VAL A 81 -17.09 2.28 -30.12
N SER A 82 -16.12 1.79 -29.34
CA SER A 82 -15.91 2.22 -27.96
C SER A 82 -15.45 3.68 -27.85
N ILE A 83 -14.63 4.12 -28.79
CA ILE A 83 -14.21 5.52 -28.94
C ILE A 83 -15.42 6.43 -29.24
N ALA A 84 -16.24 6.07 -30.22
CA ALA A 84 -17.44 6.83 -30.58
C ALA A 84 -18.41 6.91 -29.38
N ARG A 85 -18.62 5.82 -28.67
CA ARG A 85 -19.45 5.76 -27.44
C ARG A 85 -18.90 6.68 -26.35
N ALA A 86 -17.60 6.64 -26.09
CA ALA A 86 -16.94 7.50 -25.09
C ALA A 86 -17.09 8.99 -25.44
N ILE A 87 -16.91 9.37 -26.72
CA ILE A 87 -17.11 10.73 -27.21
C ILE A 87 -18.57 11.13 -27.02
N ALA A 88 -19.52 10.29 -27.41
CA ALA A 88 -20.95 10.60 -27.33
C ALA A 88 -21.44 10.77 -25.85
N SER A 89 -20.87 10.05 -24.91
CA SER A 89 -21.26 10.11 -23.49
C SER A 89 -20.55 11.22 -22.72
N SER A 90 -19.27 11.44 -22.95
CA SER A 90 -18.44 12.32 -22.11
C SER A 90 -17.75 13.46 -22.85
N GLY A 91 -18.02 13.63 -24.16
CA GLY A 91 -17.48 14.73 -25.01
C GLY A 91 -16.08 14.48 -25.56
N SER A 92 -15.28 13.65 -24.92
CA SER A 92 -13.96 13.20 -25.39
C SER A 92 -13.50 11.94 -24.67
N ILE A 93 -12.45 11.30 -25.17
CA ILE A 93 -11.79 10.18 -24.49
C ILE A 93 -11.09 10.70 -23.23
N VAL A 94 -11.19 9.96 -22.12
CA VAL A 94 -10.29 10.11 -20.98
C VAL A 94 -9.10 9.19 -21.20
N HIS A 95 -7.95 9.76 -21.52
CA HIS A 95 -6.71 9.02 -21.77
C HIS A 95 -6.21 8.29 -20.53
N ALA A 96 -5.47 7.19 -20.72
CA ALA A 96 -4.93 6.37 -19.64
C ALA A 96 -4.09 7.18 -18.66
N GLU A 97 -3.33 8.15 -19.17
CA GLU A 97 -2.50 9.04 -18.36
C GLU A 97 -3.34 9.91 -17.40
N LEU A 98 -4.46 10.46 -17.86
CA LEU A 98 -5.35 11.23 -16.98
C LEU A 98 -6.04 10.34 -15.94
N ARG A 99 -6.42 9.12 -16.32
CA ARG A 99 -7.01 8.15 -15.40
C ARG A 99 -5.99 7.72 -14.32
N LEU A 100 -4.77 7.41 -14.74
CA LEU A 100 -3.69 7.07 -13.82
C LEU A 100 -3.34 8.24 -12.91
N ALA A 101 -3.21 9.45 -13.45
CA ALA A 101 -2.91 10.65 -12.69
C ALA A 101 -4.00 10.94 -11.63
N ALA A 102 -5.27 10.82 -12.00
CA ALA A 102 -6.39 10.99 -11.08
C ALA A 102 -6.36 9.93 -9.97
N THR A 103 -6.13 8.67 -10.33
CA THR A 103 -6.01 7.56 -9.37
C THR A 103 -4.86 7.79 -8.41
N LEU A 104 -3.65 8.05 -8.91
CA LEU A 104 -2.47 8.29 -8.07
C LEU A 104 -2.65 9.53 -7.17
N ARG A 105 -3.34 10.57 -7.64
CA ARG A 105 -3.64 11.75 -6.82
C ARG A 105 -4.54 11.40 -5.63
N ILE A 106 -5.56 10.55 -5.84
CA ILE A 106 -6.44 10.07 -4.77
C ILE A 106 -5.66 9.14 -3.82
N LEU A 107 -4.89 8.19 -4.34
CA LEU A 107 -4.05 7.31 -3.52
C LEU A 107 -3.01 8.07 -2.69
N SER A 108 -2.51 9.19 -3.21
CA SER A 108 -1.62 10.11 -2.47
C SER A 108 -2.32 10.93 -1.38
N GLY A 109 -3.62 10.74 -1.15
CA GLY A 109 -4.41 11.44 -0.14
C GLY A 109 -5.16 12.67 -0.64
N GLY A 110 -5.21 12.91 -1.95
CA GLY A 110 -6.01 13.97 -2.56
C GLY A 110 -7.51 13.68 -2.51
N SER A 111 -8.33 14.75 -2.50
CA SER A 111 -9.78 14.63 -2.59
C SER A 111 -10.20 14.09 -3.97
N TYR A 112 -11.23 13.25 -4.01
CA TYR A 112 -11.84 12.82 -5.27
C TYR A 112 -12.48 13.99 -6.03
N LEU A 113 -12.95 15.02 -5.33
CA LEU A 113 -13.46 16.25 -5.94
C LEU A 113 -12.33 17.00 -6.66
N ASP A 114 -11.23 17.27 -5.94
CA ASP A 114 -10.07 17.96 -6.52
C ASP A 114 -9.47 17.18 -7.70
N ALA A 115 -9.39 15.85 -7.59
CA ALA A 115 -8.90 15.02 -8.67
C ALA A 115 -9.85 15.05 -9.88
N GLY A 116 -11.16 15.05 -9.64
CA GLY A 116 -12.18 15.19 -10.69
C GLY A 116 -12.02 16.48 -11.47
N ASP A 117 -11.92 17.60 -10.77
CA ASP A 117 -11.78 18.94 -11.37
C ASP A 117 -10.41 19.09 -12.07
N LEU A 118 -9.33 18.59 -11.47
CA LEU A 118 -7.98 18.71 -12.03
C LEU A 118 -7.82 17.95 -13.34
N PHE A 119 -8.47 16.80 -13.49
CA PHE A 119 -8.32 15.90 -14.65
C PHE A 119 -9.57 15.83 -15.54
N GLU A 120 -10.57 16.68 -15.27
CA GLU A 120 -11.83 16.77 -16.03
C GLU A 120 -12.56 15.42 -16.10
N ILE A 121 -12.63 14.75 -14.96
CA ILE A 121 -13.38 13.50 -14.75
C ILE A 121 -14.48 13.80 -13.73
N HIS A 122 -15.70 13.33 -14.03
CA HIS A 122 -16.85 13.63 -13.15
C HIS A 122 -16.63 13.09 -11.74
N PRO A 123 -16.61 13.94 -10.70
CA PRO A 123 -16.24 13.52 -9.35
C PRO A 123 -17.12 12.40 -8.78
N GLU A 124 -18.43 12.46 -8.98
CA GLU A 124 -19.37 11.44 -8.45
C GLU A 124 -19.13 10.03 -9.01
N SER A 125 -18.55 9.94 -10.21
CA SER A 125 -18.30 8.66 -10.87
C SER A 125 -16.81 8.29 -10.92
N ILE A 126 -15.91 9.14 -10.41
CA ILE A 126 -14.45 8.97 -10.58
C ILE A 126 -13.95 7.66 -9.98
N MET A 127 -14.51 7.24 -8.83
CA MET A 127 -14.12 5.99 -8.19
C MET A 127 -14.45 4.80 -9.09
N GLU A 128 -15.70 4.70 -9.55
CA GLU A 128 -16.19 3.57 -10.35
C GLU A 128 -15.71 3.61 -11.81
N SER A 129 -15.62 4.81 -12.40
CA SER A 129 -15.25 4.94 -13.81
C SER A 129 -13.74 5.01 -14.06
N THR A 130 -12.95 5.26 -13.03
CA THR A 130 -11.51 5.55 -13.18
C THR A 130 -10.66 4.83 -12.14
N VAL A 131 -10.87 5.06 -10.85
CA VAL A 131 -9.97 4.55 -9.80
C VAL A 131 -9.96 3.03 -9.77
N TRP A 132 -11.13 2.39 -9.62
CA TRP A 132 -11.20 0.93 -9.55
C TRP A 132 -10.80 0.23 -10.86
N PRO A 133 -11.18 0.73 -12.05
CA PRO A 133 -10.65 0.21 -13.31
C PRO A 133 -9.12 0.29 -13.42
N VAL A 134 -8.50 1.39 -12.97
CA VAL A 134 -7.02 1.52 -12.96
C VAL A 134 -6.41 0.57 -11.94
N CYS A 135 -6.96 0.47 -10.72
CA CYS A 135 -6.50 -0.48 -9.71
C CYS A 135 -6.59 -1.93 -10.23
N ASN A 136 -7.71 -2.32 -10.82
CA ASN A 136 -7.88 -3.63 -11.46
C ASN A 136 -6.88 -3.87 -12.58
N ALA A 137 -6.61 -2.86 -13.41
CA ALA A 137 -5.64 -2.96 -14.50
C ALA A 137 -4.22 -3.21 -13.98
N ILE A 138 -3.82 -2.53 -12.88
CA ILE A 138 -2.54 -2.71 -12.22
C ILE A 138 -2.44 -4.10 -11.58
N VAL A 139 -3.45 -4.53 -10.82
CA VAL A 139 -3.43 -5.82 -10.11
C VAL A 139 -3.53 -7.00 -11.08
N SER A 140 -4.21 -6.84 -12.21
CA SER A 140 -4.29 -7.85 -13.27
C SER A 140 -3.19 -7.74 -14.33
N SER A 141 -2.18 -6.88 -14.12
CA SER A 141 -1.05 -6.78 -15.04
C SER A 141 -0.20 -8.06 -14.99
N THR A 142 0.18 -8.52 -16.17
CA THR A 142 1.16 -9.62 -16.35
C THR A 142 2.56 -9.09 -16.67
N ASN A 143 2.73 -7.77 -16.71
CA ASN A 143 4.03 -7.15 -16.85
C ASN A 143 4.87 -7.47 -15.61
N VAL A 144 6.04 -8.08 -15.82
CA VAL A 144 6.93 -8.53 -14.74
C VAL A 144 7.29 -7.42 -13.75
N ALA A 145 7.36 -6.17 -14.22
CA ALA A 145 7.63 -5.01 -13.37
C ALA A 145 6.47 -4.68 -12.41
N LEU A 146 5.23 -4.93 -12.81
CA LEU A 146 4.03 -4.71 -11.98
C LEU A 146 3.53 -5.98 -11.28
N ASP A 147 3.75 -7.16 -11.87
CA ASP A 147 3.50 -8.44 -11.21
C ASP A 147 4.68 -8.83 -10.32
N ASN A 148 4.91 -8.04 -9.30
CA ASN A 148 6.14 -8.00 -8.51
C ASN A 148 5.97 -8.50 -7.05
N ILE A 149 4.80 -9.00 -6.68
CA ILE A 149 4.54 -9.59 -5.36
C ILE A 149 4.61 -11.10 -5.48
N ARG A 150 5.79 -11.68 -5.25
CA ARG A 150 6.04 -13.12 -5.30
C ARG A 150 7.01 -13.54 -4.22
N PHE A 151 6.62 -14.53 -3.43
CA PHE A 151 7.54 -15.18 -2.51
C PHE A 151 8.26 -16.30 -3.27
N PRO A 152 9.61 -16.31 -3.32
CA PRO A 152 10.36 -17.22 -4.18
C PRO A 152 10.62 -18.58 -3.50
N PHE A 153 9.57 -19.32 -3.11
CA PHE A 153 9.68 -20.55 -2.33
C PHE A 153 10.61 -21.60 -2.95
N GLU A 154 10.61 -21.75 -4.25
CA GLU A 154 11.36 -22.80 -4.97
C GLU A 154 12.64 -22.26 -5.63
N ASP A 155 12.93 -20.96 -5.50
CA ASP A 155 14.12 -20.32 -6.04
C ASP A 155 15.21 -20.16 -4.95
N ASP A 156 16.00 -21.22 -4.74
CA ASP A 156 17.09 -21.24 -3.75
C ASP A 156 18.10 -20.10 -3.97
N MET A 157 18.38 -19.73 -5.21
CA MET A 157 19.32 -18.66 -5.53
C MET A 157 18.76 -17.30 -5.09
N GLN A 158 17.48 -17.03 -5.30
CA GLN A 158 16.84 -15.81 -4.87
C GLN A 158 16.70 -15.77 -3.35
N LEU A 159 16.33 -16.88 -2.71
CA LEU A 159 16.30 -16.99 -1.25
C LEU A 159 17.67 -16.74 -0.63
N ARG A 160 18.77 -17.24 -1.22
CA ARG A 160 20.15 -16.95 -0.77
C ARG A 160 20.52 -15.48 -0.91
N ARG A 161 20.01 -14.79 -1.94
CA ARG A 161 20.20 -13.34 -2.07
C ARG A 161 19.47 -12.59 -0.93
N HIS A 162 18.25 -12.98 -0.60
CA HIS A 162 17.53 -12.39 0.54
C HIS A 162 18.25 -12.66 1.85
N GLU A 163 18.70 -13.90 2.11
CA GLU A 163 19.51 -14.22 3.29
C GLU A 163 20.74 -13.32 3.39
N ALA A 164 21.47 -13.14 2.29
CA ALA A 164 22.68 -12.31 2.27
C ALA A 164 22.40 -10.85 2.67
N THR A 165 21.22 -10.31 2.34
CA THR A 165 20.82 -8.95 2.73
C THR A 165 20.49 -8.84 4.21
N PHE A 166 19.83 -9.83 4.80
CA PHE A 166 19.56 -9.90 6.24
C PHE A 166 20.86 -10.09 7.04
N LYS A 167 21.79 -10.92 6.54
CA LYS A 167 23.11 -11.10 7.15
C LYS A 167 23.93 -9.82 7.24
N LYS A 168 23.83 -8.92 6.26
CA LYS A 168 24.53 -7.61 6.32
C LYS A 168 24.07 -6.77 7.51
N GLN A 169 22.83 -6.88 7.91
CA GLN A 169 22.25 -6.12 9.03
C GLN A 169 22.54 -6.78 10.39
N ALA A 170 22.42 -8.10 10.47
CA ALA A 170 22.51 -8.86 11.72
C ALA A 170 23.86 -9.56 11.95
N GLY A 171 24.80 -9.43 11.00
CA GLY A 171 26.05 -10.19 11.00
C GLY A 171 25.84 -11.65 10.57
N GLN A 172 26.97 -12.38 10.45
CA GLN A 172 26.96 -13.77 9.96
C GLN A 172 26.37 -14.77 10.96
N HIS A 173 26.04 -14.31 12.18
CA HIS A 173 25.69 -15.17 13.30
C HIS A 173 24.19 -15.53 13.39
N PHE A 174 23.37 -14.96 12.50
CA PHE A 174 21.94 -15.29 12.39
C PHE A 174 21.62 -15.72 10.95
N PRO A 175 22.03 -16.93 10.56
CA PRO A 175 21.88 -17.42 9.19
C PRO A 175 20.46 -17.93 8.91
N GLY A 176 20.05 -17.90 7.64
CA GLY A 176 18.84 -18.55 7.16
C GLY A 176 17.61 -17.65 7.07
N THR A 177 17.68 -16.39 7.51
CA THR A 177 16.56 -15.45 7.38
C THR A 177 16.35 -15.04 5.93
N VAL A 178 15.15 -15.26 5.39
CA VAL A 178 14.80 -14.90 4.00
C VAL A 178 13.68 -13.87 3.91
N ALA A 179 12.86 -13.74 4.93
CA ALA A 179 11.78 -12.75 5.00
C ALA A 179 11.43 -12.39 6.44
N ALA A 180 10.82 -11.23 6.63
CA ALA A 180 10.14 -10.83 7.86
C ALA A 180 8.67 -10.62 7.56
N GLY A 181 7.79 -11.15 8.43
CA GLY A 181 6.35 -11.05 8.33
C GLY A 181 5.71 -10.41 9.55
N ASP A 182 4.60 -9.72 9.34
CA ASP A 182 3.79 -9.16 10.43
C ASP A 182 2.35 -8.90 9.97
N GLY A 183 1.40 -8.86 10.92
CA GLY A 183 0.02 -8.47 10.70
C GLY A 183 -0.18 -6.96 10.87
N CYS A 184 -1.07 -6.39 10.07
CA CYS A 184 -1.43 -4.98 10.15
C CYS A 184 -2.91 -4.78 9.85
N GLY A 185 -3.49 -3.65 10.29
CA GLY A 185 -4.86 -3.25 10.00
C GLY A 185 -4.92 -1.98 9.16
N LEU A 186 -5.73 -1.99 8.10
CA LEU A 186 -6.17 -0.76 7.44
C LEU A 186 -7.33 -0.17 8.24
N CYS A 187 -7.17 1.06 8.72
CA CYS A 187 -8.29 1.77 9.36
C CYS A 187 -9.42 1.98 8.35
N ILE A 188 -10.64 1.61 8.70
CA ILE A 188 -11.83 1.79 7.89
C ILE A 188 -12.90 2.53 8.70
N GLU A 189 -13.82 3.19 8.02
CA GLU A 189 -15.06 3.60 8.69
C GLU A 189 -15.87 2.36 9.09
N GLN A 190 -16.75 2.51 10.06
CA GLN A 190 -17.59 1.40 10.51
C GLN A 190 -18.37 0.82 9.33
N PRO A 191 -18.12 -0.44 8.95
CA PRO A 191 -18.89 -1.08 7.91
C PRO A 191 -20.27 -1.47 8.42
N THR A 192 -21.21 -1.74 7.53
CA THR A 192 -22.51 -2.33 7.88
C THR A 192 -22.41 -3.86 7.95
N ASN A 193 -23.36 -4.52 8.64
CA ASN A 193 -23.43 -5.99 8.67
C ASN A 193 -23.56 -6.60 7.26
N ASP A 194 -24.28 -5.93 6.37
CA ASP A 194 -24.48 -6.37 4.98
C ASP A 194 -23.17 -6.29 4.17
N GLU A 195 -22.36 -5.24 4.39
CA GLU A 195 -21.06 -5.09 3.71
C GLU A 195 -20.04 -6.14 4.11
N VAL A 196 -20.04 -6.56 5.38
CA VAL A 196 -19.07 -7.57 5.86
C VAL A 196 -19.60 -9.00 5.77
N GLY A 197 -20.87 -9.18 5.41
CA GLY A 197 -21.50 -10.49 5.33
C GLY A 197 -21.52 -11.25 6.66
N GLY A 198 -21.40 -10.54 7.81
CA GLY A 198 -21.23 -11.12 9.13
C GLY A 198 -21.40 -10.10 10.26
N ASN A 199 -20.63 -10.30 11.33
CA ASN A 199 -20.69 -9.43 12.51
C ASN A 199 -19.68 -8.29 12.40
N VAL A 200 -20.15 -7.04 12.37
CA VAL A 200 -19.30 -5.83 12.35
C VAL A 200 -18.29 -5.79 13.51
N LYS A 201 -18.61 -6.40 14.65
CA LYS A 201 -17.71 -6.48 15.81
C LYS A 201 -16.41 -7.24 15.51
N ASP A 202 -16.41 -8.11 14.51
CA ASP A 202 -15.23 -8.86 14.09
C ASP A 202 -14.18 -7.95 13.41
N HIS A 203 -14.56 -6.74 13.02
CA HIS A 203 -13.69 -5.71 12.47
C HIS A 203 -13.27 -4.65 13.50
N HIS A 204 -13.74 -4.75 14.75
CA HIS A 204 -13.38 -3.83 15.82
C HIS A 204 -12.02 -4.21 16.43
N THR A 205 -11.14 -3.24 16.56
CA THR A 205 -9.80 -3.42 17.14
C THR A 205 -9.68 -2.73 18.50
N ARG A 206 -8.70 -3.15 19.31
CA ARG A 206 -8.45 -2.52 20.61
C ARG A 206 -7.95 -1.07 20.53
N LYS A 207 -7.40 -0.66 19.37
CA LYS A 207 -6.76 0.65 19.19
C LYS A 207 -7.52 1.57 18.25
N TYR A 208 -8.26 0.99 17.31
CA TYR A 208 -9.08 1.72 16.33
C TYR A 208 -10.49 1.21 16.43
N ASP A 209 -11.45 2.06 16.08
CA ASP A 209 -12.84 1.63 16.10
C ASP A 209 -13.02 0.45 15.13
N PHE A 210 -12.56 0.56 13.87
CA PHE A 210 -12.68 -0.51 12.88
C PHE A 210 -11.45 -0.62 11.99
N ALA A 211 -11.07 -1.86 11.63
CA ALA A 211 -9.99 -2.13 10.69
C ALA A 211 -10.24 -3.36 9.81
N TYR A 212 -9.54 -3.40 8.69
CA TYR A 212 -9.45 -4.52 7.78
C TYR A 212 -8.06 -5.16 7.91
N GLY A 213 -8.01 -6.41 8.40
CA GLY A 213 -6.76 -7.09 8.69
C GLY A 213 -6.04 -7.57 7.43
N PHE A 214 -4.72 -7.48 7.42
CA PHE A 214 -3.88 -8.07 6.39
C PHE A 214 -2.53 -8.52 6.95
N LEU A 215 -1.93 -9.49 6.29
CA LEU A 215 -0.61 -10.02 6.58
C LEU A 215 0.35 -9.64 5.45
N LEU A 216 1.57 -9.26 5.79
CA LEU A 216 2.59 -8.85 4.83
C LEU A 216 3.94 -9.49 5.15
N PHE A 217 4.63 -9.97 4.09
CA PHE A 217 6.03 -10.42 4.16
C PHE A 217 6.89 -9.56 3.25
N CYS A 218 8.07 -9.19 3.73
CA CYS A 218 9.03 -8.43 2.96
C CYS A 218 10.46 -8.95 3.12
N ASP A 219 11.33 -8.57 2.18
CA ASP A 219 12.77 -8.73 2.30
C ASP A 219 13.42 -7.60 3.12
N ASN A 220 14.73 -7.65 3.31
CA ASN A 220 15.46 -6.61 4.05
C ASN A 220 15.56 -5.27 3.31
N HIS A 221 15.26 -5.22 2.03
CA HIS A 221 15.19 -3.99 1.23
C HIS A 221 13.78 -3.38 1.18
N ASN A 222 12.88 -3.84 2.03
CA ASN A 222 11.48 -3.41 2.12
C ASN A 222 10.65 -3.73 0.86
N HIS A 223 11.08 -4.72 0.06
CA HIS A 223 10.32 -5.21 -1.07
C HIS A 223 9.28 -6.22 -0.57
N ILE A 224 8.01 -5.99 -0.87
CA ILE A 224 6.89 -6.83 -0.44
C ILE A 224 6.87 -8.11 -1.28
N MET A 225 7.01 -9.25 -0.61
CA MET A 225 7.06 -10.58 -1.24
C MET A 225 5.71 -11.30 -1.19
N SER A 226 4.91 -11.03 -0.14
CA SER A 226 3.54 -11.54 -0.02
C SER A 226 2.68 -10.51 0.69
N VAL A 227 1.43 -10.40 0.27
CA VAL A 227 0.39 -9.64 0.95
C VAL A 227 -0.91 -10.45 0.88
N GLU A 228 -1.56 -10.60 2.01
CA GLU A 228 -2.78 -11.38 2.14
C GLU A 228 -3.81 -10.61 2.95
N ALA A 229 -4.95 -10.36 2.32
CA ALA A 229 -6.09 -9.70 2.93
C ALA A 229 -6.92 -10.75 3.68
N THR A 230 -7.08 -10.59 4.97
CA THR A 230 -7.69 -11.61 5.85
C THR A 230 -9.10 -11.30 6.29
N HIS A 231 -9.62 -10.14 5.91
CA HIS A 231 -10.98 -9.66 6.18
C HIS A 231 -11.33 -9.36 7.65
N VAL A 232 -10.82 -10.10 8.62
CA VAL A 232 -11.24 -10.03 10.03
C VAL A 232 -10.13 -9.42 10.88
N ALA A 233 -10.34 -8.21 11.40
CA ALA A 233 -9.35 -7.50 12.21
C ALA A 233 -9.32 -7.97 13.67
N SER A 234 -10.36 -8.62 14.17
CA SER A 234 -10.41 -9.22 15.50
C SER A 234 -9.79 -10.62 15.54
N ALA A 235 -9.56 -11.25 14.37
CA ALA A 235 -8.84 -12.51 14.30
C ALA A 235 -7.42 -12.28 14.85
N HIS A 236 -6.96 -13.17 15.72
CA HIS A 236 -5.58 -13.14 16.17
C HIS A 236 -4.66 -13.32 14.97
N ASP A 237 -3.56 -12.57 14.90
CA ASP A 237 -2.55 -12.64 13.83
C ASP A 237 -2.19 -14.09 13.48
N ALA A 238 -2.16 -14.95 14.49
CA ALA A 238 -1.90 -16.37 14.36
C ALA A 238 -2.97 -17.12 13.53
N ALA A 239 -4.26 -16.83 13.71
CA ALA A 239 -5.33 -17.49 12.95
C ALA A 239 -5.33 -17.04 11.48
N MET A 240 -4.95 -15.78 11.22
CA MET A 240 -4.77 -15.27 9.86
C MET A 240 -3.59 -15.93 9.17
N TYR A 241 -2.51 -16.15 9.93
CA TYR A 241 -1.31 -16.78 9.43
C TYR A 241 -1.55 -18.25 9.07
N ASP A 242 -2.28 -19.01 9.89
CA ASP A 242 -2.56 -20.44 9.66
C ASP A 242 -3.25 -20.72 8.31
N VAL A 243 -3.99 -19.75 7.77
CA VAL A 243 -4.65 -19.87 6.45
C VAL A 243 -3.88 -19.15 5.34
N SER A 244 -2.70 -18.59 5.64
CA SER A 244 -1.91 -17.84 4.68
C SER A 244 -1.22 -18.77 3.66
N ARG A 245 -0.99 -18.25 2.45
CA ARG A 245 -0.22 -18.96 1.42
C ARG A 245 1.21 -19.22 1.85
N VAL A 246 1.79 -18.31 2.65
CA VAL A 246 3.16 -18.46 3.14
C VAL A 246 3.25 -19.63 4.10
N HIS A 247 2.35 -19.72 5.09
CA HIS A 247 2.28 -20.84 6.03
C HIS A 247 2.02 -22.16 5.31
N THR A 248 1.00 -22.20 4.45
CA THR A 248 0.67 -23.40 3.65
C THR A 248 1.88 -23.89 2.82
N ALA A 249 2.60 -22.98 2.15
CA ALA A 249 3.77 -23.35 1.37
C ALA A 249 4.94 -23.85 2.25
N ILE A 250 5.10 -23.36 3.46
CA ILE A 250 6.09 -23.85 4.43
C ILE A 250 5.69 -25.25 4.89
N GLU A 251 4.44 -25.50 5.25
CA GLU A 251 3.94 -26.85 5.64
C GLU A 251 4.06 -27.88 4.50
N GLU A 252 3.85 -27.45 3.27
CA GLU A 252 4.05 -28.26 2.06
C GLU A 252 5.54 -28.52 1.75
N GLY A 253 6.47 -27.96 2.53
CA GLY A 253 7.91 -28.15 2.35
C GLY A 253 8.52 -27.41 1.15
N LYS A 254 7.83 -26.38 0.63
CA LYS A 254 8.32 -25.55 -0.49
C LYS A 254 9.45 -24.61 -0.09
N LEU A 255 9.57 -24.27 1.18
CA LEU A 255 10.70 -23.49 1.68
C LEU A 255 11.87 -24.46 1.99
N PRO A 256 13.10 -24.22 1.49
CA PRO A 256 14.25 -25.06 1.80
C PRO A 256 14.51 -25.12 3.32
N ARG A 257 14.93 -26.28 3.82
CA ARG A 257 15.13 -26.52 5.27
C ARG A 257 16.10 -25.55 5.95
N TRP A 258 17.04 -24.97 5.20
CA TRP A 258 17.98 -23.99 5.73
C TRP A 258 17.36 -22.60 5.92
N ALA A 259 16.25 -22.29 5.23
CA ALA A 259 15.60 -20.98 5.22
C ALA A 259 14.48 -20.90 6.28
N HIS A 260 14.30 -19.71 6.82
CA HIS A 260 13.20 -19.41 7.74
C HIS A 260 12.70 -17.97 7.56
N VAL A 261 11.49 -17.73 8.01
CA VAL A 261 10.88 -16.41 8.11
C VAL A 261 10.85 -15.95 9.56
N LEU A 262 10.89 -14.64 9.79
CA LEU A 262 10.81 -14.04 11.12
C LEU A 262 9.41 -13.49 11.37
N LEU A 263 8.84 -13.85 12.52
CA LEU A 263 7.52 -13.45 12.95
C LEU A 263 7.58 -12.88 14.38
N ASP A 264 6.52 -12.24 14.83
CA ASP A 264 6.44 -11.74 16.20
C ASP A 264 6.03 -12.84 17.21
N ALA A 265 5.93 -12.48 18.49
CA ALA A 265 5.58 -13.41 19.57
C ALA A 265 4.11 -13.90 19.52
N ALA A 266 3.26 -13.33 18.67
CA ALA A 266 1.87 -13.77 18.51
C ALA A 266 1.76 -15.07 17.70
N PHE A 267 2.79 -15.38 16.90
CA PHE A 267 2.83 -16.55 16.02
C PHE A 267 3.46 -17.77 16.69
N ALA A 268 3.16 -18.97 16.17
CA ALA A 268 3.80 -20.19 16.61
C ALA A 268 5.26 -20.21 16.12
N CYS A 269 6.16 -20.76 16.96
CA CYS A 269 7.53 -21.03 16.54
C CYS A 269 7.63 -22.42 15.93
N THR A 270 8.29 -22.54 14.76
CA THR A 270 8.63 -23.81 14.12
C THR A 270 10.09 -23.78 13.66
N GLU A 271 10.53 -24.80 12.92
CA GLU A 271 11.88 -24.83 12.36
C GLU A 271 12.11 -23.76 11.28
N GLN A 272 11.04 -23.33 10.60
CA GLN A 272 11.09 -22.37 9.49
C GLN A 272 10.32 -21.08 9.77
N GLU A 273 9.72 -20.95 10.93
CA GLU A 273 8.96 -19.79 11.40
C GLU A 273 9.48 -19.40 12.79
N LEU A 274 10.43 -18.47 12.80
CA LEU A 274 11.11 -18.11 14.04
C LEU A 274 10.43 -16.93 14.72
N THR A 275 10.11 -17.12 15.99
CA THR A 275 9.56 -16.10 16.89
C THR A 275 10.50 -15.88 18.08
N PRO A 276 10.39 -14.75 18.80
CA PRO A 276 11.23 -14.52 19.97
C PRO A 276 10.98 -15.56 21.05
N TRP A 277 12.00 -15.81 21.88
CA TRP A 277 11.84 -16.57 23.13
C TRP A 277 10.86 -15.82 24.05
N PRO A 278 9.90 -16.53 24.65
CA PRO A 278 8.99 -15.93 25.61
C PRO A 278 9.78 -15.43 26.83
N THR A 279 9.40 -14.26 27.33
CA THR A 279 10.09 -13.62 28.46
C THR A 279 9.46 -14.07 29.78
N PRO A 280 10.11 -14.94 30.57
CA PRO A 280 9.65 -15.35 31.92
C PRO A 280 9.66 -14.15 32.88
N ARG A 281 8.94 -14.27 34.00
CA ARG A 281 8.95 -13.25 35.08
C ARG A 281 10.36 -13.00 35.62
N ALA A 282 11.22 -14.04 35.66
CA ALA A 282 12.61 -13.96 36.11
C ALA A 282 13.58 -13.33 35.08
N GLY A 283 13.08 -12.93 33.91
CA GLY A 283 13.90 -12.44 32.78
C GLY A 283 14.44 -13.57 31.91
N LEU A 284 15.07 -13.19 30.81
CA LEU A 284 15.71 -14.10 29.86
C LEU A 284 17.18 -14.33 30.26
N SER A 285 17.71 -15.52 29.94
CA SER A 285 19.16 -15.72 29.92
C SER A 285 19.81 -14.78 28.88
N THR A 286 21.08 -14.43 29.10
CA THR A 286 21.84 -13.55 28.19
C THR A 286 21.77 -14.01 26.73
N ASP A 287 21.83 -15.31 26.50
CA ASP A 287 21.85 -15.89 25.15
C ASP A 287 20.47 -15.79 24.48
N LYS A 288 19.38 -16.03 25.21
CA LYS A 288 18.02 -15.86 24.71
C LYS A 288 17.67 -14.38 24.48
N ASP A 289 18.17 -13.49 25.35
CA ASP A 289 18.01 -12.05 25.15
C ASP A 289 18.79 -11.56 23.91
N ALA A 290 20.00 -12.08 23.68
CA ALA A 290 20.75 -11.82 22.46
C ALA A 290 20.02 -12.28 21.21
N PHE A 291 19.41 -13.48 21.24
CA PHE A 291 18.59 -13.99 20.14
C PHE A 291 17.40 -13.04 19.86
N ASN A 292 16.63 -12.69 20.89
CA ASN A 292 15.46 -11.82 20.77
C ASN A 292 15.84 -10.44 20.21
N TRP A 293 16.98 -9.90 20.66
CA TRP A 293 17.51 -8.64 20.14
C TRP A 293 17.84 -8.72 18.65
N MET A 294 18.56 -9.77 18.23
CA MET A 294 18.95 -9.98 16.83
C MET A 294 17.74 -10.23 15.93
N LEU A 295 16.78 -11.03 16.38
CA LEU A 295 15.52 -11.25 15.67
C LEU A 295 14.75 -9.95 15.51
N SER A 296 14.61 -9.18 16.58
CA SER A 296 13.92 -7.88 16.54
C SER A 296 14.60 -6.90 15.57
N ALA A 297 15.95 -6.86 15.57
CA ALA A 297 16.71 -6.01 14.65
C ALA A 297 16.43 -6.34 13.17
N GLN A 298 16.37 -7.63 12.82
CA GLN A 298 16.04 -8.06 11.45
C GLN A 298 14.55 -7.83 11.12
N ARG A 299 13.65 -8.06 12.08
CA ARG A 299 12.21 -7.86 11.92
C ARG A 299 11.82 -6.39 11.71
N GLN A 300 12.70 -5.43 12.06
CA GLN A 300 12.51 -4.02 11.69
C GLN A 300 12.30 -3.80 10.17
N ALA A 301 12.70 -4.76 9.32
CA ALA A 301 12.43 -4.69 7.88
C ALA A 301 10.93 -4.56 7.59
N VAL A 302 10.08 -5.38 8.19
CA VAL A 302 8.64 -5.32 7.96
C VAL A 302 8.00 -4.07 8.58
N GLU A 303 8.49 -3.63 9.73
CA GLU A 303 8.04 -2.37 10.36
C GLU A 303 8.39 -1.15 9.48
N ARG A 304 9.60 -1.11 8.91
CA ARG A 304 9.98 -0.08 7.92
C ARG A 304 9.13 -0.15 6.66
N THR A 305 8.82 -1.35 6.18
CA THR A 305 7.98 -1.53 4.98
C THR A 305 6.59 -0.94 5.20
N PHE A 306 5.97 -1.20 6.35
CA PHE A 306 4.71 -0.53 6.71
C PHE A 306 4.87 0.99 6.76
N GLY A 307 5.91 1.48 7.44
CA GLY A 307 6.21 2.91 7.49
C GLY A 307 6.29 3.56 6.11
N LEU A 308 7.05 2.95 5.19
CA LEU A 308 7.19 3.43 3.81
C LEU A 308 5.88 3.37 3.02
N LEU A 309 5.08 2.30 3.20
CA LEU A 309 3.79 2.16 2.53
C LEU A 309 2.82 3.27 2.96
N TYR A 310 2.69 3.48 4.27
CA TYR A 310 1.83 4.54 4.84
C TYR A 310 2.34 5.94 4.49
N ALA A 311 3.66 6.17 4.58
CA ALA A 311 4.26 7.45 4.22
C ALA A 311 4.01 7.83 2.75
N ARG A 312 4.09 6.86 1.83
CA ARG A 312 3.89 7.08 0.41
C ARG A 312 2.43 7.35 0.05
N TRP A 313 1.49 6.59 0.64
CA TRP A 313 0.09 6.58 0.22
C TRP A 313 -0.82 7.26 1.24
N GLY A 314 -1.00 8.56 1.08
CA GLY A 314 -1.78 9.39 2.00
C GLY A 314 -3.26 8.99 2.15
N ILE A 315 -3.80 8.17 1.26
CA ILE A 315 -5.15 7.59 1.43
C ILE A 315 -5.23 6.77 2.72
N LEU A 316 -4.12 6.20 3.19
CA LEU A 316 -4.04 5.39 4.42
C LEU A 316 -4.00 6.23 5.70
N TRP A 317 -3.89 7.55 5.60
CA TRP A 317 -3.77 8.44 6.78
C TRP A 317 -5.10 8.72 7.48
N ARG A 318 -6.20 8.30 6.90
CA ARG A 318 -7.56 8.48 7.45
C ARG A 318 -8.31 7.16 7.33
N PRO A 319 -9.35 6.94 8.15
CA PRO A 319 -10.25 5.81 7.96
C PRO A 319 -10.79 5.80 6.53
N LEU A 320 -10.70 4.65 5.89
CA LEU A 320 -11.09 4.47 4.49
C LEU A 320 -12.60 4.47 4.33
N ARG A 321 -13.11 5.34 3.46
CA ARG A 321 -14.52 5.45 3.05
C ARG A 321 -14.73 4.80 1.69
N ILE A 322 -14.49 3.51 1.59
CA ILE A 322 -14.64 2.74 0.36
C ILE A 322 -15.43 1.47 0.63
N LYS A 323 -16.06 0.92 -0.41
CA LYS A 323 -16.77 -0.34 -0.29
C LYS A 323 -15.83 -1.44 0.20
N PHE A 324 -16.32 -2.27 1.10
CA PHE A 324 -15.55 -3.33 1.74
C PHE A 324 -14.87 -4.26 0.72
N ASP A 325 -15.58 -4.63 -0.35
CA ASP A 325 -15.07 -5.47 -1.44
C ASP A 325 -13.87 -4.88 -2.18
N ASN A 326 -13.70 -3.56 -2.15
CA ASN A 326 -12.59 -2.88 -2.81
C ASN A 326 -11.32 -2.75 -1.94
N LEU A 327 -11.39 -3.11 -0.63
CA LEU A 327 -10.25 -2.98 0.29
C LEU A 327 -9.09 -3.87 -0.12
N SER A 328 -9.35 -5.13 -0.47
CA SER A 328 -8.33 -6.05 -0.96
C SER A 328 -7.68 -5.55 -2.26
N LEU A 329 -8.49 -5.08 -3.20
CA LEU A 329 -8.01 -4.50 -4.46
C LEU A 329 -7.12 -3.27 -4.21
N LEU A 330 -7.55 -2.37 -3.32
CA LEU A 330 -6.76 -1.21 -2.93
C LEU A 330 -5.41 -1.63 -2.34
N LEU A 331 -5.42 -2.54 -1.36
CA LEU A 331 -4.21 -3.04 -0.69
C LEU A 331 -3.20 -3.62 -1.69
N HIS A 332 -3.64 -4.52 -2.56
CA HIS A 332 -2.78 -5.12 -3.59
C HIS A 332 -2.24 -4.07 -4.57
N THR A 333 -3.06 -3.08 -4.95
CA THR A 333 -2.61 -1.96 -5.78
C THR A 333 -1.51 -1.17 -5.11
N LEU A 334 -1.69 -0.78 -3.84
CA LEU A 334 -0.70 0.00 -3.09
C LEU A 334 0.61 -0.76 -2.91
N CYS A 335 0.54 -2.07 -2.63
CA CYS A 335 1.72 -2.92 -2.47
C CYS A 335 2.48 -3.11 -3.80
N ARG A 336 1.78 -3.34 -4.93
CA ARG A 336 2.43 -3.43 -6.25
C ARG A 336 3.09 -2.12 -6.66
N LEU A 337 2.40 -1.00 -6.47
CA LEU A 337 2.96 0.33 -6.72
C LEU A 337 4.13 0.65 -5.78
N HIS A 338 4.09 0.20 -4.53
CA HIS A 338 5.21 0.33 -3.59
C HIS A 338 6.45 -0.37 -4.14
N ASN A 339 6.35 -1.66 -4.46
CA ASN A 339 7.46 -2.43 -5.02
C ASN A 339 7.99 -1.81 -6.32
N PHE A 340 7.08 -1.40 -7.21
CA PHE A 340 7.45 -0.76 -8.47
C PHE A 340 8.23 0.54 -8.24
N CYS A 341 7.81 1.35 -7.27
CA CYS A 341 8.55 2.55 -6.89
C CYS A 341 9.90 2.25 -6.24
N MET A 342 10.06 1.11 -5.56
CA MET A 342 11.34 0.71 -4.95
C MET A 342 12.40 0.33 -6.01
N THR A 343 12.01 0.03 -7.25
CA THR A 343 12.95 -0.25 -8.35
C THR A 343 13.67 1.01 -8.85
N ASP A 344 13.10 2.19 -8.66
CA ASP A 344 13.71 3.46 -9.03
C ASP A 344 14.59 3.98 -7.88
N ARG A 345 15.90 3.78 -7.98
CA ARG A 345 16.88 4.20 -6.94
C ARG A 345 16.79 5.69 -6.61
N HIS A 346 16.44 6.54 -7.55
CA HIS A 346 16.21 7.97 -7.31
C HIS A 346 14.93 8.24 -6.54
N VAL A 347 13.88 7.43 -6.71
CA VAL A 347 12.62 7.58 -5.97
C VAL A 347 12.73 6.99 -4.57
N ALA A 348 13.49 5.89 -4.40
CA ALA A 348 13.77 5.34 -3.08
C ALA A 348 14.53 6.33 -2.18
N SER A 349 15.38 7.20 -2.77
CA SER A 349 16.13 8.23 -2.03
C SER A 349 15.35 9.55 -1.81
N LEU A 350 14.32 9.83 -2.62
CA LEU A 350 13.66 11.14 -2.69
C LEU A 350 12.17 11.13 -2.29
N THR A 351 11.56 9.98 -2.05
CA THR A 351 10.40 9.92 -1.16
C THR A 351 10.94 10.02 0.25
N THR A 352 11.76 11.02 0.46
CA THR A 352 12.35 11.26 1.73
C THR A 352 11.21 11.50 2.70
N ILE A 353 11.30 10.81 3.78
CA ILE A 353 10.70 11.19 5.06
C ILE A 353 10.72 12.73 5.22
N GLU A 354 11.68 13.44 4.65
CA GLU A 354 11.79 14.92 4.60
C GLU A 354 10.71 15.61 3.75
N ASP A 355 10.41 15.14 2.53
CA ASP A 355 9.32 15.74 1.74
C ASP A 355 7.95 15.51 2.41
N ILE A 356 7.80 14.35 3.08
CA ILE A 356 6.60 14.01 3.84
C ILE A 356 6.58 14.78 5.16
N ALA A 357 7.70 14.86 5.87
CA ALA A 357 7.82 15.64 7.11
C ALA A 357 7.60 17.15 6.86
N HIS A 358 8.07 17.70 5.75
CA HIS A 358 7.82 19.11 5.37
C HIS A 358 6.34 19.38 5.04
N GLU A 359 5.68 18.49 4.29
CA GLU A 359 4.23 18.64 4.05
C GLU A 359 3.42 18.49 5.34
N GLU A 360 3.86 17.64 6.28
CA GLU A 360 3.17 17.42 7.55
C GLU A 360 3.45 18.49 8.59
N ASP A 361 4.66 19.03 8.67
CA ASP A 361 4.96 20.18 9.52
C ASP A 361 4.08 21.38 9.14
N HIS A 362 3.83 21.58 7.85
CA HIS A 362 2.88 22.57 7.35
C HIS A 362 1.41 22.26 7.65
N ARG A 363 1.01 20.98 7.74
CA ARG A 363 -0.36 20.57 8.11
C ARG A 363 -0.55 20.61 9.63
N TRP A 364 0.48 20.21 10.38
CA TRP A 364 0.45 20.26 11.85
C TRP A 364 0.30 21.67 12.37
N ARG A 365 1.01 22.62 11.78
CA ARG A 365 0.87 24.06 12.10
C ARG A 365 -0.50 24.64 11.76
N ARG A 366 -1.28 23.96 10.91
CA ARG A 366 -2.66 24.34 10.53
C ARG A 366 -3.75 23.67 11.37
N GLY A 367 -3.41 22.79 12.32
CA GLY A 367 -4.34 22.25 13.31
C GLY A 367 -5.34 21.19 12.80
N ASP A 368 -5.07 20.52 11.67
CA ASP A 368 -5.99 19.55 11.06
C ASP A 368 -5.82 18.08 11.56
N GLY A 369 -5.21 17.89 12.71
CA GLY A 369 -5.30 16.64 13.48
C GLY A 369 -4.61 15.40 12.92
N SER A 370 -3.96 15.46 11.76
CA SER A 370 -3.36 14.28 11.09
C SER A 370 -2.00 13.85 11.66
N GLY A 371 -1.38 14.65 12.53
CA GLY A 371 -0.07 14.37 13.15
C GLY A 371 -0.05 13.17 14.10
N HIS A 372 -1.22 12.68 14.52
CA HIS A 372 -1.30 11.58 15.48
C HIS A 372 -0.87 10.24 14.88
N MET A 373 -1.15 10.00 13.59
CA MET A 373 -0.77 8.75 12.89
C MET A 373 0.74 8.65 12.65
N GLN A 374 1.41 9.77 12.36
CA GLN A 374 2.85 9.78 12.11
C GLN A 374 3.65 9.60 13.40
N LEU A 375 3.19 10.21 14.50
CA LEU A 375 3.75 9.94 15.83
C LEU A 375 3.61 8.46 16.20
N LEU A 376 2.50 7.81 15.82
CA LEU A 376 2.26 6.38 16.03
C LEU A 376 3.17 5.49 15.16
N LEU A 377 3.46 5.90 13.91
CA LEU A 377 4.40 5.21 13.02
C LEU A 377 5.85 5.34 13.52
N LEU A 378 6.26 6.54 13.92
CA LEU A 378 7.60 6.83 14.45
C LEU A 378 7.84 6.22 15.84
N GLN A 379 6.78 6.05 16.65
CA GLN A 379 6.85 5.44 17.98
C GLN A 379 6.71 3.91 17.96
N GLY A 380 6.69 3.25 16.78
CA GLY A 380 6.50 1.80 16.66
C GLY A 380 5.10 1.35 17.10
N GLN A 381 4.11 2.24 17.08
CA GLN A 381 2.73 1.98 17.47
C GLN A 381 1.81 1.77 16.26
N ILE A 382 2.32 1.16 15.18
CA ILE A 382 1.44 0.63 14.12
C ILE A 382 0.44 -0.34 14.77
N PRO A 383 -0.86 -0.29 14.40
CA PRO A 383 -1.85 -1.19 14.98
C PRO A 383 -1.43 -2.63 14.78
N ARG A 384 -0.97 -3.25 15.84
CA ARG A 384 -0.79 -4.71 15.86
C ARG A 384 -2.15 -5.31 16.15
N LEU A 385 -2.60 -6.20 15.30
CA LEU A 385 -3.78 -6.99 15.54
C LEU A 385 -3.53 -7.86 16.80
N GLY A 386 -4.57 -8.22 17.53
CA GLY A 386 -4.50 -8.70 18.90
C GLY A 386 -3.50 -9.85 19.16
N GLN A 387 -2.67 -9.69 20.16
CA GLN A 387 -1.76 -10.73 20.65
C GLN A 387 -2.54 -11.81 21.38
N GLY A 388 -2.76 -12.96 20.75
CA GLY A 388 -3.13 -14.20 21.42
C GLY A 388 -1.87 -14.92 21.90
N ALA A 389 -1.80 -15.26 23.18
CA ALA A 389 -0.70 -16.11 23.68
C ALA A 389 -0.83 -17.50 23.06
N ARG A 390 0.06 -17.88 22.16
CA ARG A 390 0.24 -19.27 21.73
C ARG A 390 1.21 -20.00 22.64
N THR A 391 1.00 -21.29 22.78
CA THR A 391 1.95 -22.20 23.43
C THR A 391 3.26 -22.16 22.66
N ASP A 392 4.34 -21.80 23.33
CA ASP A 392 5.69 -21.82 22.76
C ASP A 392 6.03 -23.25 22.34
N ARG A 393 6.31 -23.45 21.06
CA ARG A 393 6.84 -24.72 20.55
C ARG A 393 8.37 -24.63 20.54
N GLU A 394 9.02 -25.67 21.05
CA GLU A 394 10.47 -25.78 20.94
C GLU A 394 10.85 -25.93 19.47
N SER A 395 11.79 -25.09 19.01
CA SER A 395 12.39 -25.19 17.69
C SER A 395 13.88 -25.44 17.85
N ASN A 396 14.37 -26.49 17.19
CA ASN A 396 15.80 -26.80 17.15
C ASN A 396 16.57 -25.66 16.48
N ARG A 397 16.02 -25.10 15.41
CA ARG A 397 16.62 -23.96 14.69
C ARG A 397 16.80 -22.75 15.61
N ARG A 398 15.78 -22.38 16.39
CA ARG A 398 15.85 -21.28 17.35
C ARG A 398 16.95 -21.55 18.39
N THR A 399 17.03 -22.77 18.88
CA THR A 399 18.04 -23.22 19.84
C THR A 399 19.45 -23.20 19.24
N GLU A 400 19.65 -23.72 18.03
CA GLU A 400 20.92 -23.71 17.31
C GLU A 400 21.46 -22.29 17.12
N ILE A 401 20.61 -21.36 16.62
CA ILE A 401 21.02 -19.96 16.42
C ILE A 401 21.37 -19.32 17.78
N THR A 402 20.59 -19.57 18.84
CA THR A 402 20.89 -19.06 20.17
C THR A 402 22.28 -19.54 20.64
N GLN A 403 22.62 -20.81 20.42
CA GLN A 403 23.94 -21.37 20.76
C GLN A 403 25.06 -20.79 19.90
N VAL A 404 24.80 -20.54 18.61
CA VAL A 404 25.78 -19.87 17.72
C VAL A 404 26.08 -18.46 18.24
N LEU A 405 25.07 -17.70 18.63
CA LEU A 405 25.24 -16.36 19.20
C LEU A 405 26.05 -16.42 20.50
N ALA A 406 25.75 -17.36 21.40
CA ALA A 406 26.45 -17.56 22.66
C ALA A 406 27.95 -17.90 22.43
N ARG A 407 28.26 -18.87 21.55
CA ARG A 407 29.64 -19.29 21.21
C ARG A 407 30.47 -18.14 20.61
N ASN A 408 29.84 -17.22 19.89
CA ASN A 408 30.52 -16.06 19.31
C ASN A 408 30.51 -14.83 20.24
N GLY A 409 30.06 -14.98 21.48
CA GLY A 409 30.05 -13.91 22.48
C GLY A 409 29.10 -12.76 22.16
N ILE A 410 28.12 -12.98 21.28
CA ILE A 410 27.14 -11.96 20.88
C ILE A 410 26.18 -11.73 22.06
N LYS A 411 26.09 -10.48 22.47
CA LYS A 411 25.20 -10.04 23.55
C LYS A 411 24.39 -8.84 23.08
N ARG A 412 23.21 -8.66 23.66
CA ARG A 412 22.49 -7.41 23.51
C ARG A 412 23.38 -6.27 23.98
N PRO A 413 23.56 -5.19 23.22
CA PRO A 413 24.29 -4.02 23.68
C PRO A 413 23.68 -3.50 24.98
N SER A 414 24.55 -3.19 25.96
CA SER A 414 24.09 -2.53 27.19
C SER A 414 23.46 -1.19 26.79
N LEU A 415 22.26 -0.92 27.31
CA LEU A 415 21.63 0.38 27.18
C LEU A 415 22.58 1.43 27.81
N SER A 416 23.38 2.11 26.98
CA SER A 416 24.11 3.28 27.44
C SER A 416 23.08 4.38 27.76
N ARG A 417 23.23 4.93 28.87
CA ARG A 417 22.56 5.86 29.77
C ARG A 417 21.36 6.71 29.32
N ASP A 418 20.99 6.80 28.04
CA ASP A 418 19.90 7.68 27.61
C ASP A 418 18.96 6.98 26.64
N ALA A 419 17.71 6.73 27.08
CA ALA A 419 16.63 6.29 26.18
C ALA A 419 16.41 7.26 25.01
N GLU A 420 16.70 8.57 25.22
CA GLU A 420 16.70 9.61 24.19
C GLU A 420 17.85 9.43 23.19
N THR A 421 19.06 9.11 23.64
CA THR A 421 20.21 8.83 22.76
C THR A 421 19.94 7.57 21.91
N LEU A 422 19.25 6.58 22.42
CA LEU A 422 18.85 5.37 21.68
C LEU A 422 17.75 5.67 20.65
N ALA A 423 16.80 6.54 20.99
CA ALA A 423 15.81 7.03 20.04
C ALA A 423 16.47 7.89 18.96
N MET A 424 17.43 8.75 19.32
CA MET A 424 18.25 9.53 18.39
C MET A 424 19.14 8.66 17.52
N MET A 425 19.83 7.63 18.06
CA MET A 425 20.63 6.68 17.28
C MET A 425 19.78 5.81 16.35
N ARG A 426 18.54 5.48 16.72
CA ARG A 426 17.59 4.81 15.82
C ARG A 426 17.17 5.74 14.68
N LEU A 427 16.96 7.01 14.95
CA LEU A 427 16.70 8.04 13.96
C LEU A 427 17.96 8.29 13.10
N GLU A 428 19.13 8.46 13.67
CA GLU A 428 20.39 8.62 12.94
C GLU A 428 20.75 7.40 12.09
N ASN A 429 20.54 6.18 12.55
CA ASN A 429 20.74 5.00 11.71
C ASN A 429 19.73 4.90 10.55
N VAL A 430 18.52 5.40 10.72
CA VAL A 430 17.58 5.60 9.61
C VAL A 430 18.12 6.68 8.65
N TYR A 431 18.65 7.79 9.16
CA TYR A 431 19.23 8.88 8.36
C TYR A 431 20.56 8.47 7.69
N LEU A 432 21.47 7.81 8.41
CA LEU A 432 22.77 7.36 7.88
C LEU A 432 22.65 6.22 6.87
N SER A 433 21.67 5.31 7.03
CA SER A 433 21.39 4.29 6.01
C SER A 433 20.80 4.87 4.73
N GLN A 434 20.32 6.10 4.80
CA GLN A 434 19.75 6.86 3.69
C GLN A 434 20.73 7.91 3.10
N GLY A 435 21.97 7.99 3.60
CA GLY A 435 23.00 8.88 3.06
C GLY A 435 22.80 10.37 3.36
N ILE A 436 21.97 10.71 4.32
CA ILE A 436 21.70 12.09 4.75
C ILE A 436 22.71 12.45 5.84
N ARG A 437 23.67 13.31 5.52
CA ARG A 437 24.53 13.98 6.51
C ARG A 437 23.79 15.21 7.03
N SER A 438 23.78 15.37 8.35
CA SER A 438 23.32 16.57 9.07
C SER A 438 23.94 17.86 8.54
#